data_2b091bcaeed8fcd79ca13c3f91400415
#
_entry.id   2b091bcaeed8fcd79ca13c3f91400415
#
_cell.length_a   1.000
_cell.length_b   1.000
_cell.length_c   1.000
_cell.angle_alpha   90.00
_cell.angle_beta   90.00
_cell.angle_gamma   90.00
#
_symmetry.space_group_name_H-M   'P 1'
#
loop_
_entity.id
_entity.type
_entity.pdbx_description
1 polymer ?
#
loop_
_entity_poly.entity_id
_entity_poly.type
_entity_poly.pdbx_seq_one_letter_code
_entity_poly.pdbx_strand_id
1 'polypeptide(L)'
;MRGIAKQAAKFGNLAIVGNGTVAHARDFDRTHSRGVLRSLVDTDKKTYQALTMKHGLNSTMTAAGGLRALAALSRGHTQTATKGDPNQQGGVLVLAAGGRPVFFQRSEFAGDHAKLEEILIALKQAAQL
;
A
#
# COMPACT_ATOMS: atom_id res chain seq x y z
N MET A 1 -8.05 -0.57 -3.96
CA MET A 1 -7.18 0.06 -4.96
C MET A 1 -7.91 0.81 -6.06
N ARG A 2 -8.89 0.20 -6.75
CA ARG A 2 -9.63 0.89 -7.83
C ARG A 2 -10.34 2.17 -7.36
N GLY A 3 -10.85 2.20 -6.14
CA GLY A 3 -11.48 3.39 -5.56
C GLY A 3 -10.50 4.54 -5.32
N ILE A 4 -9.31 4.23 -4.79
CA ILE A 4 -8.25 5.21 -4.57
C ILE A 4 -7.75 5.79 -5.90
N ALA A 5 -7.53 4.95 -6.90
CA ALA A 5 -7.03 5.41 -8.20
C ALA A 5 -7.95 6.43 -8.87
N LYS A 6 -9.26 6.18 -8.84
CA LYS A 6 -10.24 7.11 -9.40
C LYS A 6 -10.29 8.45 -8.67
N GLN A 7 -10.11 8.43 -7.35
CA GLN A 7 -10.16 9.62 -6.52
C GLN A 7 -8.81 10.36 -6.51
N ALA A 8 -7.71 9.65 -6.55
CA ALA A 8 -6.36 10.23 -6.55
C ALA A 8 -6.10 11.10 -7.79
N ALA A 9 -6.69 10.78 -8.93
CA ALA A 9 -6.63 11.62 -10.11
C ALA A 9 -7.18 13.04 -9.88
N LYS A 10 -8.04 13.20 -8.87
CA LYS A 10 -8.61 14.52 -8.49
C LYS A 10 -7.74 15.30 -7.50
N PHE A 11 -6.86 14.65 -6.77
CA PHE A 11 -6.16 15.26 -5.63
C PHE A 11 -4.64 15.32 -5.77
N GLY A 12 -4.07 14.79 -6.84
CA GLY A 12 -2.63 14.88 -7.07
C GLY A 12 -1.96 13.57 -7.44
N ASN A 13 -0.66 13.49 -7.22
CA ASN A 13 0.16 12.36 -7.59
C ASN A 13 0.02 11.21 -6.59
N LEU A 14 -0.47 10.07 -7.06
CA LEU A 14 -0.43 8.82 -6.32
C LEU A 14 0.64 7.92 -6.90
N ALA A 15 1.49 7.39 -6.04
CA ALA A 15 2.44 6.36 -6.39
C ALA A 15 2.27 5.14 -5.50
N ILE A 16 2.49 3.97 -6.06
CA ILE A 16 2.60 2.72 -5.32
C ILE A 16 4.05 2.30 -5.32
N VAL A 17 4.58 1.99 -4.13
CA VAL A 17 5.95 1.52 -3.95
C VAL A 17 5.90 0.05 -3.54
N GLY A 18 6.40 -0.82 -4.40
CA GLY A 18 6.52 -2.25 -4.13
C GLY A 18 7.93 -2.66 -3.75
N ASN A 19 8.06 -3.73 -2.98
CA ASN A 19 9.35 -4.30 -2.57
C ASN A 19 9.84 -5.44 -3.48
N GLY A 20 9.19 -5.63 -4.61
CA GLY A 20 9.55 -6.65 -5.60
C GLY A 20 10.55 -6.14 -6.63
N THR A 21 10.55 -6.77 -7.79
CA THR A 21 11.40 -6.42 -8.93
C THR A 21 10.67 -5.50 -9.90
N VAL A 22 11.41 -4.93 -10.85
CA VAL A 22 10.83 -4.15 -11.97
C VAL A 22 9.83 -5.00 -12.77
N ALA A 23 10.13 -6.30 -12.96
CA ALA A 23 9.20 -7.21 -13.64
C ALA A 23 7.87 -7.36 -12.88
N HIS A 24 7.92 -7.45 -11.54
CA HIS A 24 6.72 -7.47 -10.70
C HIS A 24 5.91 -6.18 -10.82
N ALA A 25 6.57 -5.02 -10.85
CA ALA A 25 5.88 -3.74 -11.01
C ALA A 25 5.19 -3.61 -12.37
N ARG A 26 5.84 -4.07 -13.43
CA ARG A 26 5.24 -4.10 -14.79
C ARG A 26 4.03 -5.02 -14.86
N ASP A 27 4.11 -6.19 -14.24
CA ASP A 27 2.99 -7.12 -14.20
C ASP A 27 1.83 -6.56 -13.38
N PHE A 28 2.10 -5.93 -12.25
CA PHE A 28 1.11 -5.23 -11.44
C PHE A 28 0.45 -4.09 -12.22
N ASP A 29 1.22 -3.30 -12.94
CA ASP A 29 0.68 -2.20 -13.75
C ASP A 29 -0.25 -2.73 -14.84
N ARG A 30 0.15 -3.78 -15.53
CA ARG A 30 -0.65 -4.41 -16.58
C ARG A 30 -1.97 -5.01 -16.06
N THR A 31 -1.93 -5.65 -14.89
CA THR A 31 -3.07 -6.44 -14.38
C THR A 31 -3.99 -5.64 -13.45
N HIS A 32 -3.45 -4.69 -12.69
CA HIS A 32 -4.18 -3.98 -11.64
C HIS A 32 -4.29 -2.47 -11.88
N SER A 33 -3.17 -1.81 -12.11
CA SER A 33 -3.12 -0.36 -12.27
C SER A 33 -3.56 0.11 -13.66
N ARG A 34 -3.20 -0.66 -14.69
CA ARG A 34 -3.49 -0.35 -16.10
C ARG A 34 -3.05 1.06 -16.50
N GLY A 35 -1.89 1.50 -16.04
CA GLY A 35 -1.33 2.81 -16.33
C GLY A 35 -1.93 3.98 -15.55
N VAL A 36 -2.89 3.73 -14.65
CA VAL A 36 -3.54 4.79 -13.87
C VAL A 36 -2.69 5.25 -12.70
N LEU A 37 -1.87 4.35 -12.13
CA LEU A 37 -1.04 4.62 -10.98
C LEU A 37 0.44 4.52 -11.36
N ARG A 38 1.24 5.41 -10.79
CA ARG A 38 2.68 5.33 -10.90
C ARG A 38 3.20 4.20 -10.00
N SER A 39 3.82 3.20 -10.60
CA SER A 39 4.40 2.06 -9.88
C SER A 39 5.91 2.22 -9.78
N LEU A 40 6.41 2.20 -8.57
CA LEU A 40 7.83 2.30 -8.23
C LEU A 40 8.27 1.01 -7.54
N VAL A 41 9.55 0.71 -7.60
CA VAL A 41 10.13 -0.44 -6.88
C VAL A 41 11.21 0.03 -5.92
N ASP A 42 11.21 -0.58 -4.75
CA ASP A 42 12.21 -0.40 -3.70
C ASP A 42 12.69 -1.80 -3.27
N THR A 43 13.50 -2.41 -4.12
CA THR A 43 13.99 -3.78 -3.92
C THR A 43 14.80 -3.92 -2.64
N ASP A 44 15.58 -2.90 -2.29
CA ASP A 44 16.40 -2.86 -1.08
C ASP A 44 15.60 -2.46 0.17
N LYS A 45 14.34 -2.15 0.01
CA LYS A 45 13.42 -1.75 1.10
C LYS A 45 13.86 -0.52 1.90
N LYS A 46 14.59 0.39 1.28
CA LYS A 46 15.09 1.61 1.93
C LYS A 46 13.96 2.53 2.38
N THR A 47 12.92 2.69 1.56
CA THR A 47 11.73 3.45 1.92
C THR A 47 11.00 2.81 3.09
N TYR A 48 10.85 1.49 3.08
CA TYR A 48 10.23 0.73 4.16
C TYR A 48 10.99 0.90 5.47
N GLN A 49 12.32 0.85 5.43
CA GLN A 49 13.18 1.06 6.60
C GLN A 49 13.12 2.50 7.10
N ALA A 50 13.19 3.47 6.20
CA ALA A 50 13.10 4.89 6.55
C ALA A 50 11.78 5.25 7.24
N LEU A 51 10.69 4.62 6.84
CA LEU A 51 9.37 4.77 7.44
C LEU A 51 9.11 3.80 8.59
N THR A 52 10.12 3.04 9.02
CA THR A 52 10.02 2.07 10.11
C THR A 52 8.86 1.06 9.92
N MET A 53 8.63 0.62 8.69
CA MET A 53 7.61 -0.39 8.38
C MET A 53 8.00 -1.72 9.02
N LYS A 54 7.00 -2.43 9.54
CA LYS A 54 7.22 -3.73 10.20
C LYS A 54 7.66 -4.79 9.20
N HIS A 55 8.58 -5.62 9.62
CA HIS A 55 9.10 -6.75 8.84
C HIS A 55 9.25 -7.96 9.74
N GLY A 56 9.00 -9.13 9.19
CA GLY A 56 9.21 -10.41 9.85
C GLY A 56 7.96 -11.29 9.91
N LEU A 57 8.18 -12.54 10.22
CA LEU A 57 7.15 -13.58 10.24
C LEU A 57 6.02 -13.24 11.24
N ASN A 58 6.38 -12.67 12.39
CA ASN A 58 5.42 -12.32 13.44
C ASN A 58 4.42 -11.23 12.99
N SER A 59 4.81 -10.35 12.11
CA SER A 59 3.89 -9.33 11.57
C SER A 59 2.93 -9.88 10.52
N THR A 60 3.27 -11.01 9.91
CA THR A 60 2.46 -11.66 8.87
C THR A 60 1.52 -12.71 9.47
N MET A 61 1.94 -13.41 10.52
CA MET A 61 1.25 -14.56 11.10
C MET A 61 0.58 -14.26 12.45
N THR A 62 0.09 -13.05 12.66
CA THR A 62 -0.72 -12.72 13.84
C THR A 62 -2.08 -13.41 13.74
N ALA A 63 -2.71 -13.72 14.89
CA ALA A 63 -4.06 -14.27 14.93
C ALA A 63 -5.06 -13.40 14.16
N ALA A 64 -4.97 -12.08 14.30
CA ALA A 64 -5.81 -11.15 13.58
C ALA A 64 -5.55 -11.20 12.05
N GLY A 65 -4.30 -11.31 11.62
CA GLY A 65 -3.93 -11.49 10.22
C GLY A 65 -4.45 -12.79 9.65
N GLY A 66 -4.37 -13.90 10.41
CA GLY A 66 -4.91 -15.20 10.03
C GLY A 66 -6.43 -15.17 9.86
N LEU A 67 -7.16 -14.55 10.80
CA LEU A 67 -8.61 -14.39 10.72
C LEU A 67 -9.03 -13.55 9.50
N ARG A 68 -8.31 -12.48 9.21
CA ARG A 68 -8.58 -11.66 8.02
C ARG A 68 -8.30 -12.39 6.73
N ALA A 69 -7.25 -13.20 6.68
CA ALA A 69 -6.93 -14.05 5.53
C ALA A 69 -8.04 -15.08 5.29
N LEU A 70 -8.55 -15.73 6.35
CA LEU A 70 -9.69 -16.65 6.26
C LEU A 70 -10.95 -15.93 5.78
N ALA A 71 -11.25 -14.75 6.30
CA ALA A 71 -12.40 -13.96 5.87
C ALA A 71 -12.28 -13.55 4.39
N ALA A 72 -11.08 -13.21 3.92
CA ALA A 72 -10.84 -12.90 2.51
C ALA A 72 -11.04 -14.12 1.61
N LEU A 73 -10.57 -15.31 2.03
CA LEU A 73 -10.78 -16.57 1.30
C LEU A 73 -12.26 -16.93 1.22
N SER A 74 -13.02 -16.75 2.33
CA SER A 74 -14.46 -17.04 2.36
C SER A 74 -15.27 -16.13 1.44
N ARG A 75 -14.74 -14.95 1.08
CA ARG A 75 -15.35 -14.00 0.13
C ARG A 75 -14.92 -14.24 -1.31
N GLY A 76 -14.20 -15.33 -1.61
CA GLY A 76 -13.72 -15.67 -2.95
C GLY A 76 -12.48 -14.90 -3.39
N HIS A 77 -11.81 -14.21 -2.48
CA HIS A 77 -10.50 -13.60 -2.77
C HIS A 77 -9.41 -14.66 -2.73
N THR A 78 -9.00 -15.12 -3.89
CA THR A 78 -7.84 -16.01 -4.00
C THR A 78 -6.55 -15.19 -3.91
N GLN A 79 -5.63 -15.62 -3.07
CA GLN A 79 -4.31 -15.02 -3.00
C GLN A 79 -3.51 -15.50 -4.21
N THR A 80 -3.20 -14.58 -5.12
CA THR A 80 -2.22 -14.81 -6.17
C THR A 80 -0.83 -14.93 -5.56
N ALA A 81 0.10 -15.61 -6.24
CA ALA A 81 1.48 -15.76 -5.78
C ALA A 81 2.06 -14.41 -5.32
N THR A 82 2.62 -14.40 -4.11
CA THR A 82 3.20 -13.18 -3.53
C THR A 82 4.41 -12.73 -4.33
N LYS A 83 4.37 -11.49 -4.80
CA LYS A 83 5.46 -10.86 -5.54
C LYS A 83 6.20 -9.90 -4.61
N GLY A 84 7.49 -10.18 -4.38
CA GLY A 84 8.31 -9.45 -3.43
C GLY A 84 8.45 -10.18 -2.10
N ASP A 85 8.82 -9.46 -1.05
CA ASP A 85 8.99 -10.02 0.29
C ASP A 85 7.63 -10.08 1.02
N PRO A 86 7.07 -11.27 1.27
CA PRO A 86 5.76 -11.41 1.90
C PRO A 86 5.75 -11.01 3.38
N ASN A 87 6.92 -10.93 4.02
CA ASN A 87 7.06 -10.58 5.43
C ASN A 87 7.15 -9.06 5.66
N GLN A 88 7.31 -8.30 4.59
CA GLN A 88 7.36 -6.84 4.68
C GLN A 88 5.95 -6.26 4.75
N GLN A 89 5.62 -5.59 5.84
CA GLN A 89 4.40 -4.82 5.96
C GLN A 89 4.57 -3.46 5.29
N GLY A 90 3.46 -2.90 4.84
CA GLY A 90 3.44 -1.61 4.17
C GLY A 90 2.73 -0.53 4.97
N GLY A 91 2.24 0.46 4.30
CA GLY A 91 1.48 1.55 4.89
C GLY A 91 1.08 2.58 3.85
N VAL A 92 0.52 3.66 4.33
CA VAL A 92 0.10 4.80 3.51
C VAL A 92 0.70 6.07 4.09
N LEU A 93 1.28 6.89 3.22
CA LEU A 93 1.80 8.20 3.56
C LEU A 93 1.19 9.23 2.61
N VAL A 94 0.60 10.28 3.15
CA VAL A 94 0.10 11.44 2.40
C VAL A 94 0.96 12.65 2.74
N LEU A 95 1.50 13.28 1.71
CA LEU A 95 2.34 14.45 1.82
C LEU A 95 1.66 15.66 1.19
N ALA A 96 1.74 16.81 1.84
CA ALA A 96 1.46 18.09 1.23
C ALA A 96 2.63 18.55 0.35
N ALA A 97 2.44 19.60 -0.42
CA ALA A 97 3.52 20.24 -1.18
C ALA A 97 4.70 20.59 -0.25
N GLY A 98 5.92 20.38 -0.75
CA GLY A 98 7.13 20.56 0.06
C GLY A 98 7.50 19.36 0.94
N GLY A 99 6.73 18.26 0.86
CA GLY A 99 7.06 17.02 1.56
C GLY A 99 6.60 16.93 3.01
N ARG A 100 5.70 17.83 3.45
CA ARG A 100 5.17 17.81 4.82
C ARG A 100 4.16 16.67 5.00
N PRO A 101 4.37 15.74 5.96
CA PRO A 101 3.42 14.66 6.21
C PRO A 101 2.07 15.20 6.74
N VAL A 102 0.97 14.74 6.14
CA VAL A 102 -0.41 15.04 6.56
C VAL A 102 -1.05 13.82 7.20
N PHE A 103 -0.73 12.64 6.69
CA PHE A 103 -1.27 11.39 7.18
C PHE A 103 -0.22 10.30 7.03
N PHE A 104 -0.07 9.47 8.05
CA PHE A 104 0.80 8.30 8.00
C PHE A 104 0.20 7.16 8.80
N GLN A 105 0.01 6.02 8.14
CA GLN A 105 -0.36 4.78 8.80
C GLN A 105 0.56 3.67 8.37
N ARG A 106 1.14 2.99 9.35
CA ARG A 106 1.89 1.74 9.17
C ARG A 106 0.96 0.57 9.44
N SER A 107 1.03 -0.47 8.61
CA SER A 107 0.34 -1.72 8.88
C SER A 107 1.03 -2.48 10.01
N GLU A 108 0.27 -2.88 11.00
CA GLU A 108 0.78 -3.65 12.16
C GLU A 108 0.88 -5.14 11.85
N PHE A 109 0.04 -5.62 10.95
CA PHE A 109 -0.01 -7.02 10.52
C PHE A 109 -0.59 -7.13 9.10
N ALA A 110 -0.51 -8.31 8.50
CA ALA A 110 -1.08 -8.56 7.18
C ALA A 110 -2.60 -8.32 7.18
N GLY A 111 -3.08 -7.51 6.23
CA GLY A 111 -4.48 -7.14 6.12
C GLY A 111 -4.88 -5.90 6.93
N ASP A 112 -3.96 -5.32 7.69
CA ASP A 112 -4.16 -4.02 8.33
C ASP A 112 -3.92 -2.90 7.32
N HIS A 113 -4.98 -2.32 6.79
CA HIS A 113 -4.93 -1.28 5.77
C HIS A 113 -5.59 0.00 6.26
N ALA A 114 -5.07 1.15 5.83
CA ALA A 114 -5.70 2.43 6.04
C ALA A 114 -7.09 2.44 5.39
N LYS A 115 -8.05 3.05 6.08
CA LYS A 115 -9.39 3.22 5.54
C LYS A 115 -9.38 4.22 4.39
N LEU A 116 -10.08 3.90 3.31
CA LEU A 116 -10.17 4.77 2.15
C LEU A 116 -10.63 6.19 2.51
N GLU A 117 -11.60 6.29 3.40
CA GLU A 117 -12.14 7.58 3.85
C GLU A 117 -11.07 8.46 4.51
N GLU A 118 -10.24 7.88 5.37
CA GLU A 118 -9.15 8.59 6.04
C GLU A 118 -8.11 9.11 5.03
N ILE A 119 -7.78 8.29 4.04
CA ILE A 119 -6.88 8.67 2.96
C ILE A 119 -7.46 9.83 2.14
N LEU A 120 -8.74 9.77 1.80
CA LEU A 120 -9.40 10.83 1.03
C LEU A 120 -9.48 12.14 1.79
N ILE A 121 -9.76 12.11 3.10
CA ILE A 121 -9.72 13.28 3.96
C ILE A 121 -8.31 13.89 3.98
N ALA A 122 -7.29 13.06 4.16
CA ALA A 122 -5.90 13.51 4.17
C ALA A 122 -5.48 14.13 2.83
N LEU A 123 -5.91 13.56 1.71
CA LEU A 123 -5.63 14.11 0.38
C LEU A 123 -6.28 15.48 0.18
N LYS A 124 -7.50 15.68 0.65
CA LYS A 124 -8.17 16.98 0.62
C LYS A 124 -7.43 18.00 1.48
N GLN A 125 -7.01 17.63 2.68
CA GLN A 125 -6.21 18.50 3.56
C GLN A 125 -4.87 18.86 2.91
N ALA A 126 -4.17 17.90 2.33
CA ALA A 126 -2.90 18.13 1.64
C ALA A 126 -3.04 19.10 0.47
N ALA A 127 -4.14 19.04 -0.27
CA ALA A 127 -4.42 19.93 -1.40
C ALA A 127 -4.70 21.38 -0.99
N GLN A 128 -5.09 21.61 0.28
CA GLN A 128 -5.38 22.96 0.82
C GLN A 128 -4.16 23.62 1.47
N LEU A 129 -3.10 22.89 1.62
CA LEU A 129 -1.84 23.37 2.19
C LEU A 129 -0.90 23.81 1.05
#